data_6e3ed60414e6eca061acacc6d25ce82e
#
_entry.id   6e3ed60414e6eca061acacc6d25ce82e
#
_cell.length_a   1.000
_cell.length_b   1.000
_cell.length_c   1.000
_cell.angle_alpha   90.00
_cell.angle_beta   90.00
_cell.angle_gamma   90.00
#
_symmetry.space_group_name_H-M   'P 1'
#
loop_
_entity.id
_entity.type
_entity.pdbx_description
1 polymer ?
#
loop_
_entity_poly.entity_id
_entity_poly.type
_entity_poly.pdbx_seq_one_letter_code
_entity_poly.pdbx_strand_id
1 'polypeptide(L)' 'MEYKVVELTTVTDIDIENTINEWTGQGWEFEYVQFAMREASKRPSMAFIYFSKSEDTNH' A
#
# COMPACT_ATOMS: atom_id res chain seq x y z
N MET A 1 17.77 0.68 1.49
CA MET A 1 16.33 0.55 1.75
C MET A 1 15.56 0.68 0.47
N GLU A 2 14.63 -0.21 0.26
CA GLU A 2 13.79 -0.19 -0.92
C GLU A 2 12.40 0.24 -0.56
N TYR A 3 11.73 0.85 -1.49
CA TYR A 3 10.33 1.22 -1.30
C TYR A 3 9.48 0.60 -2.40
N LYS A 4 8.25 0.32 -2.08
CA LYS A 4 7.30 -0.23 -3.03
C LYS A 4 5.98 0.50 -2.85
N VAL A 5 5.37 0.88 -3.97
CA VAL A 5 4.07 1.53 -3.96
C VAL A 5 3.11 0.66 -4.73
N VAL A 6 2.01 0.29 -4.11
CA VAL A 6 1.00 -0.54 -4.75
C VAL A 6 -0.22 0.33 -4.98
N GLU A 7 -0.66 0.39 -6.22
CA GLU A 7 -1.80 1.20 -6.59
C GLU A 7 -3.05 0.34 -6.60
N LEU A 8 -4.11 0.80 -5.95
CA LEU A 8 -5.40 0.14 -5.95
C LEU A 8 -6.40 1.01 -6.66
N THR A 9 -7.12 0.41 -7.60
CA THR A 9 -8.20 1.14 -8.28
C THR A 9 -9.55 0.82 -7.67
N THR A 10 -9.64 -0.20 -6.84
CA THR A 10 -10.83 -0.50 -6.07
C THR A 10 -10.48 -0.31 -4.61
N VAL A 11 -11.12 0.64 -3.95
CA VAL A 11 -10.70 1.03 -2.61
C VAL A 11 -11.76 0.57 -1.63
N THR A 12 -11.55 -0.60 -1.05
CA THR A 12 -12.36 -1.14 0.02
C THR A 12 -11.43 -1.60 1.12
N ASP A 13 -11.97 -1.76 2.31
CA ASP A 13 -11.17 -2.23 3.44
C ASP A 13 -10.57 -3.60 3.14
N ILE A 14 -11.32 -4.46 2.47
CA ILE A 14 -10.84 -5.81 2.17
C ILE A 14 -9.68 -5.75 1.19
N ASP A 15 -9.77 -4.92 0.15
CA ASP A 15 -8.69 -4.81 -0.82
C ASP A 15 -7.44 -4.25 -0.18
N ILE A 16 -7.59 -3.25 0.69
CA ILE A 16 -6.45 -2.67 1.38
C ILE A 16 -5.83 -3.71 2.31
N GLU A 17 -6.65 -4.40 3.07
CA GLU A 17 -6.16 -5.38 4.02
C GLU A 17 -5.44 -6.51 3.29
N ASN A 18 -6.02 -7.03 2.22
CA ASN A 18 -5.41 -8.12 1.48
C ASN A 18 -4.07 -7.69 0.89
N THR A 19 -4.00 -6.47 0.38
CA THR A 19 -2.76 -5.98 -0.21
C THR A 19 -1.68 -5.83 0.85
N ILE A 20 -2.03 -5.27 2.01
CA ILE A 20 -1.05 -5.11 3.08
C ILE A 20 -0.55 -6.48 3.53
N ASN A 21 -1.47 -7.43 3.71
CA ASN A 21 -1.09 -8.75 4.17
C ASN A 21 -0.23 -9.48 3.15
N GLU A 22 -0.54 -9.29 1.87
CA GLU A 22 0.22 -9.96 0.84
C GLU A 22 1.69 -9.51 0.86
N TRP A 23 1.92 -8.22 0.92
CA TRP A 23 3.29 -7.71 0.82
C TRP A 23 4.05 -7.83 2.13
N THR A 24 3.37 -7.65 3.26
CA THR A 24 4.06 -7.86 4.53
C THR A 24 4.43 -9.33 4.69
N GLY A 25 3.65 -10.24 4.11
CA GLY A 25 4.01 -11.64 4.12
C GLY A 25 5.25 -11.96 3.31
N GLN A 26 5.67 -11.05 2.44
CA GLN A 26 6.87 -11.23 1.64
C GLN A 26 8.06 -10.45 2.19
N GLY A 27 7.95 -9.92 3.38
CA GLY A 27 9.06 -9.23 4.00
C GLY A 27 9.03 -7.72 3.91
N TRP A 28 7.99 -7.16 3.32
CA TRP A 28 7.86 -5.71 3.25
C TRP A 28 7.21 -5.19 4.51
N GLU A 29 7.57 -3.97 4.91
CA GLU A 29 6.94 -3.33 6.06
C GLU A 29 5.96 -2.30 5.55
N PHE A 30 4.79 -2.26 6.14
CA PHE A 30 3.78 -1.30 5.76
C PHE A 30 4.16 0.07 6.32
N GLU A 31 4.08 1.09 5.48
CA GLU A 31 4.38 2.44 5.91
C GLU A 31 3.11 3.27 6.08
N TYR A 32 2.39 3.49 5.00
CA TYR A 32 1.16 4.27 5.07
C TYR A 32 0.36 4.12 3.78
N VAL A 33 -0.87 4.58 3.82
CA VAL A 33 -1.77 4.60 2.68
C VAL A 33 -2.10 6.04 2.35
N GLN A 34 -2.08 6.37 1.08
CA GLN A 34 -2.50 7.67 0.62
C GLN A 34 -3.66 7.48 -0.34
N PHE A 35 -4.70 8.30 -0.20
CA PHE A 35 -5.89 8.16 -1.02
C PHE A 35 -5.97 9.31 -2.01
N ALA A 36 -6.48 9.00 -3.21
CA ALA A 36 -6.77 10.03 -4.20
C ALA A 36 -8.28 10.04 -4.41
N MET A 37 -8.87 11.22 -4.39
CA MET A 37 -10.32 11.35 -4.50
C MET A 37 -10.65 12.21 -5.69
N ARG A 38 -11.73 11.85 -6.34
CA ARG A 38 -12.24 12.71 -7.39
C ARG A 38 -12.98 13.85 -6.77
N GLU A 39 -13.03 14.94 -7.52
CA GLU A 39 -13.53 16.19 -7.00
C GLU A 39 -14.91 16.10 -6.41
N ALA A 40 -15.83 15.44 -6.99
CA ALA A 40 -17.20 15.41 -6.50
C ALA A 40 -17.52 14.11 -5.78
N SER A 41 -16.52 13.31 -5.46
CA SER A 41 -16.77 11.99 -4.90
C SER A 41 -16.67 12.03 -3.40
N LYS A 42 -17.46 11.22 -2.72
CA LYS A 42 -17.39 11.07 -1.29
C LYS A 42 -16.49 9.91 -0.91
N ARG A 43 -16.02 9.13 -1.85
CA ARG A 43 -15.17 7.98 -1.57
C ARG A 43 -13.90 8.10 -2.40
N PRO A 44 -12.78 7.59 -1.89
CA PRO A 44 -11.55 7.61 -2.67
C PRO A 44 -11.71 6.80 -3.93
N SER A 45 -11.16 7.29 -5.03
CA SER A 45 -11.17 6.56 -6.27
C SER A 45 -9.95 5.69 -6.42
N MET A 46 -8.89 6.00 -5.72
CA MET A 46 -7.65 5.23 -5.80
C MET A 46 -6.95 5.26 -4.45
N ALA A 47 -6.15 4.26 -4.19
CA ALA A 47 -5.31 4.23 -3.01
C ALA A 47 -3.92 3.82 -3.42
N PHE A 48 -2.92 4.39 -2.74
CA PHE A 48 -1.53 4.05 -2.95
C PHE A 48 -0.99 3.59 -1.61
N ILE A 49 -0.53 2.35 -1.54
CA ILE A 49 -0.06 1.77 -0.30
C ILE A 49 1.46 1.68 -0.37
N TYR A 50 2.12 2.28 0.59
CA TYR A 50 3.57 2.41 0.60
C TYR A 50 4.18 1.41 1.56
N PHE A 51 5.18 0.72 1.06
CA PHE A 51 5.93 -0.27 1.83
C PHE A 51 7.41 0.04 1.75
N SER A 52 8.16 -0.44 2.72
CA SER A 52 9.60 -0.33 2.68
C SER A 52 10.22 -1.68 3.04
N LYS A 53 11.48 -1.86 2.66
CA LYS A 53 12.17 -3.09 2.95
C LYS A 53 13.64 -2.77 3.19
N SER A 54 14.14 -3.23 4.30
CA SER A 54 15.51 -3.02 4.63
C SER A 54 16.40 -3.88 3.77
N GLU A 55 17.50 -3.33 3.29
CA GLU A 55 18.40 -4.11 2.56
C GLU A 55 19.39 -4.69 3.44
N ASP A 56 19.17 -5.37 4.34
CA ASP A 56 19.99 -5.86 5.21
C ASP A 56 20.83 -6.84 4.82
N THR A 57 21.59 -6.82 4.65
CA THR A 57 22.36 -7.81 4.31
C THR A 57 23.13 -8.36 5.33
N ASN A 58 22.99 -8.38 5.65
CA ASN A 58 23.65 -8.86 6.14
C ASN A 58 23.91 -9.49 6.39
N HIS A 59 23.96 -9.41 6.17
CA HIS A 59 24.09 -9.79 6.14
C HIS A 59 24.34 -10.17 6.13
#